data_dce69c5799f07f7a24f920a556b31cde
#
_entry.id   dce69c5799f07f7a24f920a556b31cde
#
_cell.length_a   1.000
_cell.length_b   1.000
_cell.length_c   1.000
_cell.angle_alpha   90.00
_cell.angle_beta   90.00
_cell.angle_gamma   90.00
#
_symmetry.space_group_name_H-M   'P 1'
#
loop_
_entity.id
_entity.type
_entity.pdbx_description
1 polymer ?
#
loop_
_entity_poly.entity_id
_entity_poly.type
_entity_poly.pdbx_seq_one_letter_code
_entity_poly.pdbx_strand_id
1 'polypeptide(L)'
;MKMRVISSLAIVLFACGGPSTPAIAPGTGPGTGAGAGTATEAGSAGGAETQHVGAVEVPGAIAAIVSAADRDEADRKLDAGRHPGETLAFFGIAPGQHVAELEAGFGYTTELLARAVAPGGVVYGENNKFVLEKFAEKGWSARLAKPVNKLVVRVDRELDDPLPSEAHDLDAVIFVLFYHDTVWLETDRAKMNAAIFKSLRKGGVYGIVDHSGRPGTGTTEALTLHRIEEKVVLDEVKAAGFVLAADAAFLRNPSDARDWNASPSKAGEKRGTSDRFVLKFVKP
;
A
#
# COMPACT_ATOMS: atom_id res chain seq x y z
N MET A 1 -18.53 -22.38 -33.06
CA MET A 1 -18.81 -21.09 -33.72
C MET A 1 -20.16 -20.59 -33.21
N LYS A 2 -20.17 -19.77 -32.17
CA LYS A 2 -21.33 -18.98 -31.71
C LYS A 2 -20.77 -17.69 -31.11
N MET A 3 -20.88 -16.64 -31.90
CA MET A 3 -20.62 -15.25 -31.61
C MET A 3 -21.71 -14.74 -30.63
N ARG A 4 -21.33 -14.18 -29.49
CA ARG A 4 -22.27 -13.42 -28.66
C ARG A 4 -21.95 -11.94 -28.81
N VAL A 5 -22.97 -11.25 -29.28
CA VAL A 5 -23.08 -9.81 -29.52
C VAL A 5 -23.20 -9.12 -28.16
N ILE A 6 -22.38 -8.13 -27.92
CA ILE A 6 -22.49 -7.23 -26.75
C ILE A 6 -23.36 -6.06 -27.15
N SER A 7 -24.52 -5.95 -26.52
CA SER A 7 -25.47 -4.83 -26.70
C SER A 7 -24.98 -3.62 -25.87
N SER A 8 -24.90 -2.50 -26.57
CA SER A 8 -24.72 -1.16 -26.00
C SER A 8 -25.94 -0.75 -25.19
N LEU A 9 -25.75 -0.26 -23.99
CA LEU A 9 -26.78 0.38 -23.17
C LEU A 9 -26.56 1.89 -23.13
N ALA A 10 -27.54 2.61 -23.60
CA ALA A 10 -27.58 4.06 -23.73
C ALA A 10 -27.88 4.73 -22.37
N ILE A 11 -27.18 5.85 -22.13
CA ILE A 11 -27.38 6.74 -20.99
C ILE A 11 -28.59 7.64 -21.26
N VAL A 12 -29.53 7.67 -20.34
CA VAL A 12 -30.60 8.66 -20.29
C VAL A 12 -30.30 9.64 -19.14
N LEU A 13 -30.13 10.90 -19.50
CA LEU A 13 -30.05 12.06 -18.62
C LEU A 13 -31.45 12.46 -18.16
N PHE A 14 -31.64 12.63 -16.85
CA PHE A 14 -32.76 13.42 -16.32
C PHE A 14 -32.20 14.52 -15.41
N ALA A 15 -32.48 15.75 -15.83
CA ALA A 15 -32.32 16.97 -15.05
C ALA A 15 -33.69 17.39 -14.49
N CYS A 16 -33.66 18.02 -13.29
CA CYS A 16 -34.60 18.98 -12.67
C CYS A 16 -34.65 18.75 -11.17
N GLY A 17 -34.35 19.67 -10.30
CA GLY A 17 -34.82 20.99 -10.01
C GLY A 17 -34.86 21.11 -8.50
N GLY A 18 -34.23 22.11 -7.86
CA GLY A 18 -34.36 22.39 -6.43
C GLY A 18 -35.70 23.04 -6.09
N PRO A 19 -36.01 23.24 -4.81
CA PRO A 19 -35.76 24.57 -4.26
C PRO A 19 -35.40 24.69 -2.75
N SER A 20 -34.63 25.76 -2.42
CA SER A 20 -34.81 26.77 -1.35
C SER A 20 -34.88 26.37 0.13
N THR A 21 -33.90 26.91 0.84
CA THR A 21 -33.81 27.17 2.29
C THR A 21 -35.03 27.95 2.88
N PRO A 22 -35.20 27.93 4.25
CA PRO A 22 -34.94 29.17 4.94
C PRO A 22 -34.06 29.05 6.21
N ALA A 23 -33.39 30.17 6.46
CA ALA A 23 -32.60 30.47 7.63
C ALA A 23 -33.50 30.83 8.84
N ILE A 24 -33.06 30.47 10.05
CA ILE A 24 -33.52 31.12 11.29
C ILE A 24 -32.30 31.44 12.17
N ALA A 25 -32.29 32.70 12.63
CA ALA A 25 -31.24 33.33 13.40
C ALA A 25 -31.43 33.17 14.95
N PRO A 26 -30.55 33.73 15.79
CA PRO A 26 -30.10 33.18 17.05
C PRO A 26 -30.89 33.67 18.29
N GLY A 27 -30.90 32.82 19.32
CA GLY A 27 -31.42 33.16 20.64
C GLY A 27 -30.31 33.21 21.69
N THR A 28 -30.20 34.37 22.34
CA THR A 28 -29.30 34.69 23.46
C THR A 28 -29.95 34.38 24.81
N GLY A 29 -29.11 34.02 25.82
CA GLY A 29 -29.40 34.30 27.22
C GLY A 29 -28.94 33.26 28.24
N PRO A 30 -28.44 33.67 29.41
CA PRO A 30 -27.45 32.96 30.19
C PRO A 30 -28.05 32.25 31.42
N GLY A 31 -27.32 31.21 31.90
CA GLY A 31 -27.63 30.52 33.14
C GLY A 31 -26.38 29.97 33.83
N THR A 32 -26.04 30.61 34.93
CA THR A 32 -24.99 30.24 35.89
C THR A 32 -25.39 29.01 36.72
N GLY A 33 -24.47 28.08 36.94
CA GLY A 33 -24.66 27.00 37.91
C GLY A 33 -23.34 26.22 38.14
N ALA A 34 -22.66 26.51 39.26
CA ALA A 34 -21.50 25.82 39.73
C ALA A 34 -21.90 24.44 40.34
N GLY A 35 -21.19 23.42 40.00
CA GLY A 35 -21.26 22.10 40.61
C GLY A 35 -19.91 21.39 40.50
N ALA A 36 -19.12 21.43 41.58
CA ALA A 36 -17.88 20.69 41.70
C ALA A 36 -18.17 19.18 41.86
N GLY A 37 -17.82 18.37 40.88
CA GLY A 37 -17.82 16.94 40.95
C GLY A 37 -16.43 16.43 40.60
N THR A 38 -15.70 15.93 41.59
CA THR A 38 -14.41 15.20 41.41
C THR A 38 -14.65 13.93 40.59
N ALA A 39 -14.36 13.97 39.29
CA ALA A 39 -14.28 12.80 38.45
C ALA A 39 -12.85 12.24 38.50
N THR A 40 -12.70 11.05 39.02
CA THR A 40 -11.50 10.23 38.97
C THR A 40 -11.11 10.03 37.51
N GLU A 41 -9.94 10.51 37.11
CA GLU A 41 -9.38 10.27 35.78
C GLU A 41 -9.11 8.78 35.61
N ALA A 42 -9.91 8.12 34.77
CA ALA A 42 -9.57 6.83 34.20
C ALA A 42 -8.40 7.03 33.26
N GLY A 43 -7.30 6.33 33.51
CA GLY A 43 -6.06 6.42 32.75
C GLY A 43 -6.29 6.31 31.24
N SER A 44 -5.94 7.36 30.53
CA SER A 44 -5.81 7.37 29.07
C SER A 44 -4.76 6.33 28.69
N ALA A 45 -5.18 5.26 28.01
CA ALA A 45 -4.28 4.40 27.27
C ALA A 45 -3.56 5.26 26.24
N GLY A 46 -2.26 5.50 26.44
CA GLY A 46 -1.45 6.32 25.56
C GLY A 46 -1.46 5.75 24.14
N GLY A 47 -2.23 6.36 23.26
CA GLY A 47 -2.14 6.12 21.82
C GLY A 47 -0.75 6.53 21.36
N ALA A 48 0.01 5.60 20.77
CA ALA A 48 1.30 5.93 20.18
C ALA A 48 1.09 7.04 19.13
N GLU A 49 1.81 8.15 19.27
CA GLU A 49 1.74 9.26 18.33
C GLU A 49 2.32 8.82 16.98
N THR A 50 1.59 9.09 15.89
CA THR A 50 2.06 8.77 14.53
C THR A 50 3.25 9.66 14.18
N GLN A 51 4.35 9.06 13.76
CA GLN A 51 5.54 9.81 13.31
C GLN A 51 5.39 10.24 11.84
N HIS A 52 5.54 11.55 11.58
CA HIS A 52 5.62 12.10 10.22
C HIS A 52 7.08 12.27 9.82
N VAL A 53 7.54 11.50 8.82
CA VAL A 53 8.94 11.48 8.39
C VAL A 53 9.11 12.25 7.08
N GLY A 54 9.76 13.42 7.16
CA GLY A 54 10.02 14.26 5.98
C GLY A 54 11.09 13.68 5.07
N ALA A 55 12.22 13.26 5.65
CA ALA A 55 13.34 12.64 4.93
C ALA A 55 13.76 11.34 5.64
N VAL A 56 14.13 10.34 4.86
CA VAL A 56 14.62 9.04 5.35
C VAL A 56 16.09 8.93 5.05
N GLU A 57 16.91 8.73 6.08
CA GLU A 57 18.31 8.40 5.91
C GLU A 57 18.46 6.98 5.38
N VAL A 58 19.24 6.81 4.31
CA VAL A 58 19.51 5.50 3.70
C VAL A 58 20.85 4.97 4.22
N PRO A 59 20.85 3.91 5.04
CA PRO A 59 22.09 3.30 5.53
C PRO A 59 22.98 2.82 4.38
N GLY A 60 24.30 2.91 4.55
CA GLY A 60 25.27 2.52 3.53
C GLY A 60 25.11 1.09 3.02
N ALA A 61 24.69 0.16 3.87
CA ALA A 61 24.40 -1.22 3.47
C ALA A 61 23.20 -1.28 2.50
N ILE A 62 22.15 -0.51 2.74
CA ILE A 62 20.99 -0.44 1.83
C ILE A 62 21.37 0.28 0.53
N ALA A 63 22.14 1.37 0.60
CA ALA A 63 22.64 2.06 -0.59
C ALA A 63 23.47 1.12 -1.49
N ALA A 64 24.30 0.26 -0.89
CA ALA A 64 25.05 -0.76 -1.62
C ALA A 64 24.16 -1.80 -2.32
N ILE A 65 23.04 -2.21 -1.69
CA ILE A 65 22.04 -3.10 -2.31
C ILE A 65 21.42 -2.43 -3.54
N VAL A 66 21.00 -1.18 -3.41
CA VAL A 66 20.36 -0.42 -4.50
C VAL A 66 21.34 -0.19 -5.66
N SER A 67 22.60 0.10 -5.37
CA SER A 67 23.63 0.36 -6.40
C SER A 67 24.32 -0.89 -6.94
N ALA A 68 23.89 -2.10 -6.53
CA ALA A 68 24.54 -3.35 -6.94
C ALA A 68 24.60 -3.49 -8.47
N ALA A 69 25.81 -3.76 -9.00
CA ALA A 69 26.09 -3.75 -10.43
C ALA A 69 25.39 -4.87 -11.19
N ASP A 70 25.04 -5.96 -10.50
CA ASP A 70 24.34 -7.14 -11.04
C ASP A 70 22.81 -6.99 -11.07
N ARG A 71 22.26 -5.83 -10.66
CA ARG A 71 20.85 -5.52 -10.85
C ARG A 71 20.54 -5.20 -12.31
N ASP A 72 19.37 -5.61 -12.77
CA ASP A 72 18.91 -5.32 -14.13
C ASP A 72 18.87 -3.81 -14.39
N GLU A 73 19.36 -3.40 -15.55
CA GLU A 73 19.34 -1.99 -15.97
C GLU A 73 17.91 -1.44 -16.05
N ALA A 74 16.96 -2.27 -16.48
CA ALA A 74 15.55 -1.90 -16.53
C ALA A 74 14.99 -1.58 -15.13
N ASP A 75 15.41 -2.32 -14.11
CA ASP A 75 15.04 -2.07 -12.72
C ASP A 75 15.67 -0.77 -12.20
N ARG A 76 16.97 -0.56 -12.46
CA ARG A 76 17.66 0.67 -12.05
C ARG A 76 17.04 1.94 -12.63
N LYS A 77 16.48 1.87 -13.84
CA LYS A 77 15.72 2.99 -14.44
C LYS A 77 14.46 3.35 -13.67
N LEU A 78 13.93 2.44 -12.85
CA LEU A 78 12.76 2.70 -12.00
C LEU A 78 13.14 3.32 -10.65
N ASP A 79 14.39 3.22 -10.23
CA ASP A 79 14.84 3.61 -8.90
C ASP A 79 14.54 5.08 -8.59
N ALA A 80 14.78 5.99 -9.55
CA ALA A 80 14.53 7.42 -9.39
C ALA A 80 13.06 7.73 -9.07
N GLY A 81 12.13 6.94 -9.59
CA GLY A 81 10.70 7.10 -9.30
C GLY A 81 10.20 6.24 -8.15
N ARG A 82 10.95 5.24 -7.67
CA ARG A 82 10.50 4.29 -6.64
C ARG A 82 11.18 4.49 -5.29
N HIS A 83 12.31 5.20 -5.25
CA HIS A 83 13.06 5.47 -4.03
C HIS A 83 13.30 4.21 -3.19
N PRO A 84 13.91 3.14 -3.76
CA PRO A 84 13.99 1.85 -3.09
C PRO A 84 14.84 1.88 -1.81
N GLY A 85 15.84 2.73 -1.75
CA GLY A 85 16.67 2.90 -0.57
C GLY A 85 15.87 3.42 0.62
N GLU A 86 15.14 4.51 0.41
CA GLU A 86 14.28 5.13 1.41
C GLU A 86 13.15 4.18 1.81
N THR A 87 12.59 3.43 0.84
CA THR A 87 11.53 2.44 1.10
C THR A 87 12.01 1.33 2.03
N LEU A 88 13.15 0.69 1.73
CA LEU A 88 13.71 -0.37 2.58
C LEU A 88 14.08 0.15 3.97
N ALA A 89 14.71 1.34 4.04
CA ALA A 89 15.12 1.96 5.29
C ALA A 89 13.90 2.34 6.16
N PHE A 90 12.89 2.96 5.57
CA PHE A 90 11.67 3.38 6.28
C PHE A 90 10.91 2.19 6.87
N PHE A 91 10.78 1.10 6.12
CA PHE A 91 10.12 -0.11 6.63
C PHE A 91 11.03 -0.91 7.59
N GLY A 92 12.30 -0.60 7.67
CA GLY A 92 13.24 -1.24 8.60
C GLY A 92 13.65 -2.64 8.17
N ILE A 93 13.79 -2.86 6.86
CA ILE A 93 14.20 -4.16 6.32
C ILE A 93 15.68 -4.41 6.63
N ALA A 94 15.99 -5.57 7.21
CA ALA A 94 17.29 -5.90 7.73
C ALA A 94 17.67 -7.38 7.53
N PRO A 95 18.95 -7.72 7.57
CA PRO A 95 19.41 -9.12 7.46
C PRO A 95 18.76 -10.05 8.50
N GLY A 96 18.45 -11.27 8.07
CA GLY A 96 17.87 -12.31 8.90
C GLY A 96 16.35 -12.24 9.05
N GLN A 97 15.69 -11.18 8.55
CA GLN A 97 14.24 -11.04 8.64
C GLN A 97 13.50 -12.01 7.72
N HIS A 98 12.31 -12.42 8.17
CA HIS A 98 11.31 -13.11 7.37
C HIS A 98 10.26 -12.10 6.92
N VAL A 99 10.18 -11.87 5.62
CA VAL A 99 9.30 -10.85 5.05
C VAL A 99 8.43 -11.43 3.95
N ALA A 100 7.30 -10.77 3.65
CA ALA A 100 6.50 -11.06 2.48
C ALA A 100 6.34 -9.80 1.63
N GLU A 101 6.25 -9.98 0.31
CA GLU A 101 5.77 -8.97 -0.63
C GLU A 101 4.50 -9.49 -1.29
N LEU A 102 3.43 -8.72 -1.21
CA LEU A 102 2.19 -9.02 -1.92
C LEU A 102 2.23 -8.37 -3.30
N GLU A 103 1.72 -9.12 -4.29
CA GLU A 103 1.70 -8.72 -5.70
C GLU A 103 3.08 -8.28 -6.18
N ALA A 104 4.03 -9.18 -6.04
CA ALA A 104 5.43 -8.99 -6.43
C ALA A 104 5.61 -8.59 -7.91
N GLY A 105 4.62 -8.89 -8.75
CA GLY A 105 4.66 -8.66 -10.18
C GLY A 105 5.87 -9.34 -10.83
N PHE A 106 6.75 -8.55 -11.44
CA PHE A 106 8.01 -9.06 -12.02
C PHE A 106 9.16 -9.17 -11.00
N GLY A 107 8.90 -8.89 -9.70
CA GLY A 107 9.85 -9.07 -8.60
C GLY A 107 10.90 -7.97 -8.44
N TYR A 108 10.59 -6.73 -8.82
CA TYR A 108 11.49 -5.59 -8.59
C TYR A 108 11.79 -5.40 -7.08
N THR A 109 10.75 -5.27 -6.26
CA THR A 109 10.92 -5.09 -4.81
C THR A 109 11.38 -6.39 -4.17
N THR A 110 10.89 -7.55 -4.64
CA THR A 110 11.28 -8.88 -4.14
C THR A 110 12.79 -9.09 -4.20
N GLU A 111 13.46 -8.75 -5.32
CA GLU A 111 14.92 -8.88 -5.43
C GLU A 111 15.64 -7.97 -4.43
N LEU A 112 15.16 -6.75 -4.23
CA LEU A 112 15.72 -5.83 -3.23
C LEU A 112 15.54 -6.34 -1.80
N LEU A 113 14.35 -6.89 -1.50
CA LEU A 113 14.08 -7.55 -0.21
C LEU A 113 15.00 -8.77 -0.01
N ALA A 114 15.16 -9.64 -1.03
CA ALA A 114 16.04 -10.80 -0.94
C ALA A 114 17.50 -10.42 -0.64
N ARG A 115 17.98 -9.33 -1.23
CA ARG A 115 19.32 -8.78 -0.94
C ARG A 115 19.40 -8.21 0.48
N ALA A 116 18.35 -7.54 0.93
CA ALA A 116 18.33 -6.84 2.22
C ALA A 116 18.22 -7.82 3.40
N VAL A 117 17.46 -8.91 3.25
CA VAL A 117 17.33 -9.91 4.33
C VAL A 117 18.48 -10.93 4.36
N ALA A 118 19.36 -10.93 3.36
CA ALA A 118 20.54 -11.79 3.37
C ALA A 118 21.61 -11.32 4.38
N PRO A 119 22.34 -12.25 5.04
CA PRO A 119 22.09 -13.67 5.09
C PRO A 119 20.99 -14.07 6.09
N GLY A 120 20.43 -15.26 5.92
CA GLY A 120 19.60 -15.93 6.94
C GLY A 120 18.12 -15.54 6.95
N GLY A 121 17.70 -14.59 6.10
CA GLY A 121 16.29 -14.21 5.97
C GLY A 121 15.54 -15.05 4.93
N VAL A 122 14.25 -14.80 4.81
CA VAL A 122 13.33 -15.39 3.82
C VAL A 122 12.42 -14.32 3.25
N VAL A 123 12.13 -14.38 1.95
CA VAL A 123 11.14 -13.52 1.29
C VAL A 123 10.03 -14.38 0.70
N TYR A 124 8.81 -14.22 1.13
CA TYR A 124 7.64 -14.81 0.48
C TYR A 124 7.16 -13.81 -0.59
N GLY A 125 7.43 -14.11 -1.86
CA GLY A 125 6.98 -13.29 -2.98
C GLY A 125 5.66 -13.82 -3.54
N GLU A 126 4.58 -13.10 -3.26
CA GLU A 126 3.23 -13.51 -3.66
C GLU A 126 2.79 -12.80 -4.94
N ASN A 127 2.11 -13.55 -5.78
CA ASN A 127 1.35 -13.05 -6.91
C ASN A 127 0.04 -13.83 -7.04
N ASN A 128 -1.06 -13.14 -7.29
CA ASN A 128 -2.33 -13.80 -7.55
C ASN A 128 -2.36 -14.39 -8.98
N LYS A 129 -3.33 -15.27 -9.20
CA LYS A 129 -3.51 -15.93 -10.50
C LYS A 129 -3.70 -14.95 -11.65
N PHE A 130 -4.48 -13.88 -11.44
CA PHE A 130 -4.75 -12.90 -12.49
C PHE A 130 -3.46 -12.21 -12.95
N VAL A 131 -2.62 -11.75 -12.01
CA VAL A 131 -1.36 -11.08 -12.32
C VAL A 131 -0.38 -12.02 -13.01
N LEU A 132 -0.28 -13.28 -12.55
CA LEU A 132 0.56 -14.28 -13.20
C LEU A 132 0.12 -14.54 -14.65
N GLU A 133 -1.14 -14.89 -14.87
CA GLU A 133 -1.64 -15.25 -16.20
C GLU A 133 -1.63 -14.10 -17.21
N LYS A 134 -1.88 -12.87 -16.74
CA LYS A 134 -1.99 -11.71 -17.62
C LYS A 134 -0.68 -11.01 -17.88
N PHE A 135 0.24 -11.00 -16.92
CA PHE A 135 1.39 -10.10 -16.98
C PHE A 135 2.71 -10.75 -16.55
N ALA A 136 2.74 -11.40 -15.37
CA ALA A 136 3.97 -11.56 -14.64
C ALA A 136 4.69 -12.90 -14.84
N GLU A 137 3.99 -14.00 -15.15
CA GLU A 137 4.52 -15.37 -15.07
C GLU A 137 5.93 -15.53 -15.66
N LYS A 138 6.12 -15.12 -16.92
CA LYS A 138 7.42 -15.31 -17.59
C LYS A 138 8.53 -14.50 -16.91
N GLY A 139 8.26 -13.24 -16.56
CA GLY A 139 9.25 -12.37 -15.94
C GLY A 139 9.54 -12.78 -14.50
N TRP A 140 8.50 -13.16 -13.76
CA TRP A 140 8.60 -13.64 -12.40
C TRP A 140 9.42 -14.92 -12.30
N SER A 141 9.11 -15.94 -13.09
CA SER A 141 9.88 -17.20 -13.14
C SER A 141 11.35 -16.96 -13.51
N ALA A 142 11.61 -16.08 -14.49
CA ALA A 142 12.98 -15.72 -14.86
C ALA A 142 13.71 -14.98 -13.71
N ARG A 143 13.02 -14.11 -12.96
CA ARG A 143 13.57 -13.43 -11.79
C ARG A 143 13.96 -14.42 -10.70
N LEU A 144 13.07 -15.35 -10.37
CA LEU A 144 13.29 -16.35 -9.34
C LEU A 144 14.48 -17.28 -9.65
N ALA A 145 14.76 -17.51 -10.92
CA ALA A 145 15.91 -18.32 -11.35
C ALA A 145 17.28 -17.68 -11.10
N LYS A 146 17.33 -16.36 -10.79
CA LYS A 146 18.59 -15.68 -10.47
C LYS A 146 19.12 -16.12 -9.11
N PRO A 147 20.44 -16.39 -8.97
CA PRO A 147 21.05 -16.82 -7.70
C PRO A 147 20.80 -15.88 -6.51
N VAL A 148 20.65 -14.58 -6.77
CA VAL A 148 20.38 -13.56 -5.76
C VAL A 148 19.01 -13.79 -5.08
N ASN A 149 18.07 -14.41 -5.78
CA ASN A 149 16.72 -14.68 -5.29
C ASN A 149 16.56 -16.05 -4.63
N LYS A 150 17.66 -16.74 -4.30
CA LYS A 150 17.62 -18.07 -3.63
C LYS A 150 16.89 -18.09 -2.27
N LEU A 151 16.69 -16.91 -1.66
CA LEU A 151 15.95 -16.73 -0.42
C LEU A 151 14.47 -16.44 -0.65
N VAL A 152 14.03 -16.38 -1.90
CA VAL A 152 12.64 -16.11 -2.25
C VAL A 152 11.86 -17.42 -2.35
N VAL A 153 10.78 -17.49 -1.61
CA VAL A 153 9.76 -18.53 -1.70
C VAL A 153 8.64 -18.00 -2.58
N ARG A 154 8.39 -18.64 -3.73
CA ARG A 154 7.26 -18.28 -4.60
C ARG A 154 5.95 -18.67 -3.95
N VAL A 155 4.99 -17.74 -3.94
CA VAL A 155 3.64 -17.94 -3.41
C VAL A 155 2.63 -17.52 -4.49
N ASP A 156 1.83 -18.50 -4.95
CA ASP A 156 0.77 -18.27 -5.95
C ASP A 156 -0.57 -18.45 -5.24
N ARG A 157 -1.15 -17.36 -4.72
CA ARG A 157 -2.39 -17.37 -3.92
C ARG A 157 -3.25 -16.16 -4.28
N GLU A 158 -4.53 -16.24 -3.89
CA GLU A 158 -5.45 -15.10 -4.02
C GLU A 158 -5.29 -14.17 -2.82
N LEU A 159 -5.52 -12.87 -3.05
CA LEU A 159 -5.33 -11.83 -2.04
C LEU A 159 -6.24 -11.95 -0.80
N ASP A 160 -7.36 -12.65 -0.90
CA ASP A 160 -8.23 -12.93 0.26
C ASP A 160 -7.53 -13.76 1.36
N ASP A 161 -6.54 -14.59 0.96
CA ASP A 161 -5.70 -15.39 1.84
C ASP A 161 -4.29 -15.51 1.21
N PRO A 162 -3.51 -14.41 1.18
CA PRO A 162 -2.35 -14.29 0.30
C PRO A 162 -1.15 -15.08 0.75
N LEU A 163 -1.08 -15.51 2.00
CA LEU A 163 0.11 -16.13 2.56
C LEU A 163 -0.15 -17.57 3.03
N PRO A 164 0.75 -18.51 2.74
CA PRO A 164 0.61 -19.87 3.24
C PRO A 164 0.87 -19.94 4.75
N SER A 165 0.45 -21.04 5.38
CA SER A 165 0.59 -21.24 6.83
C SER A 165 2.03 -21.16 7.33
N GLU A 166 2.99 -21.47 6.48
CA GLU A 166 4.43 -21.41 6.77
C GLU A 166 4.96 -19.96 6.86
N ALA A 167 4.26 -19.02 6.24
CA ALA A 167 4.56 -17.58 6.33
C ALA A 167 3.90 -16.98 7.58
N HIS A 168 4.45 -17.32 8.74
CA HIS A 168 3.99 -16.84 10.05
C HIS A 168 5.13 -16.16 10.81
N ASP A 169 4.79 -15.40 11.84
CA ASP A 169 5.72 -14.61 12.65
C ASP A 169 6.63 -13.72 11.80
N LEU A 170 6.09 -13.20 10.71
CA LEU A 170 6.83 -12.34 9.77
C LEU A 170 7.23 -11.02 10.45
N ASP A 171 8.43 -10.55 10.12
CA ASP A 171 8.94 -9.23 10.50
C ASP A 171 8.25 -8.11 9.75
N ALA A 172 7.98 -8.32 8.45
CA ALA A 172 7.28 -7.35 7.62
C ALA A 172 6.46 -8.01 6.50
N VAL A 173 5.36 -7.35 6.14
CA VAL A 173 4.63 -7.56 4.89
C VAL A 173 4.64 -6.23 4.13
N ILE A 174 5.06 -6.26 2.87
CA ILE A 174 5.22 -5.07 2.02
C ILE A 174 4.24 -5.17 0.85
N PHE A 175 3.52 -4.07 0.59
CA PHE A 175 2.54 -3.99 -0.49
C PHE A 175 2.73 -2.69 -1.26
N VAL A 176 3.26 -2.78 -2.49
CA VAL A 176 3.75 -1.62 -3.23
C VAL A 176 3.02 -1.44 -4.55
N LEU A 177 2.32 -0.32 -4.68
CA LEU A 177 1.64 0.14 -5.90
C LEU A 177 0.59 -0.85 -6.44
N PHE A 178 -0.14 -1.50 -5.53
CA PHE A 178 -1.17 -2.47 -5.92
C PHE A 178 -2.42 -2.47 -5.00
N TYR A 179 -2.40 -1.80 -3.84
CA TYR A 179 -3.57 -1.80 -2.96
C TYR A 179 -4.82 -1.24 -3.67
N HIS A 180 -4.67 -0.23 -4.53
CA HIS A 180 -5.75 0.31 -5.35
C HIS A 180 -6.35 -0.72 -6.32
N ASP A 181 -5.56 -1.66 -6.84
CA ASP A 181 -6.02 -2.67 -7.79
C ASP A 181 -6.91 -3.73 -7.13
N THR A 182 -6.80 -3.93 -5.81
CA THR A 182 -7.69 -4.81 -5.04
C THR A 182 -9.17 -4.42 -5.14
N VAL A 183 -9.45 -3.14 -5.45
CA VAL A 183 -10.82 -2.61 -5.59
C VAL A 183 -11.52 -3.23 -6.80
N TRP A 184 -10.90 -3.15 -7.98
CA TRP A 184 -11.52 -3.66 -9.22
C TRP A 184 -11.28 -5.16 -9.41
N LEU A 185 -10.33 -5.76 -8.69
CA LEU A 185 -10.19 -7.22 -8.56
C LEU A 185 -11.24 -7.81 -7.61
N GLU A 186 -12.07 -6.98 -7.00
CA GLU A 186 -13.13 -7.38 -6.06
C GLU A 186 -12.59 -8.21 -4.87
N THR A 187 -11.34 -7.96 -4.45
CA THR A 187 -10.72 -8.61 -3.30
C THR A 187 -11.48 -8.27 -2.02
N ASP A 188 -11.74 -9.25 -1.17
CA ASP A 188 -12.21 -9.01 0.20
C ASP A 188 -11.06 -8.43 1.05
N ARG A 189 -10.90 -7.10 0.99
CA ARG A 189 -9.80 -6.40 1.67
C ARG A 189 -9.84 -6.54 3.19
N ALA A 190 -11.01 -6.80 3.77
CA ALA A 190 -11.11 -7.08 5.19
C ALA A 190 -10.46 -8.43 5.53
N LYS A 191 -10.73 -9.47 4.74
CA LYS A 191 -10.07 -10.78 4.89
C LYS A 191 -8.57 -10.67 4.60
N MET A 192 -8.19 -9.99 3.51
CA MET A 192 -6.78 -9.76 3.16
C MET A 192 -6.02 -9.13 4.33
N ASN A 193 -6.50 -8.01 4.84
CA ASN A 193 -5.83 -7.30 5.94
C ASN A 193 -5.81 -8.13 7.24
N ALA A 194 -6.86 -8.92 7.52
CA ALA A 194 -6.91 -9.84 8.66
C ALA A 194 -5.90 -11.00 8.50
N ALA A 195 -5.74 -11.55 7.30
CA ALA A 195 -4.74 -12.59 7.01
C ALA A 195 -3.32 -12.06 7.18
N ILE A 196 -3.04 -10.85 6.68
CA ILE A 196 -1.77 -10.15 6.88
C ILE A 196 -1.51 -9.91 8.37
N PHE A 197 -2.52 -9.43 9.12
CA PHE A 197 -2.39 -9.23 10.55
C PHE A 197 -2.03 -10.53 11.28
N LYS A 198 -2.65 -11.63 10.89
CA LYS A 198 -2.39 -12.95 11.47
C LYS A 198 -0.94 -13.42 11.19
N SER A 199 -0.42 -13.20 9.98
CA SER A 199 0.91 -13.66 9.56
C SER A 199 2.07 -12.92 10.22
N LEU A 200 1.86 -11.67 10.64
CA LEU A 200 2.88 -10.87 11.29
C LEU A 200 3.07 -11.25 12.76
N ARG A 201 4.31 -11.18 13.24
CA ARG A 201 4.61 -11.22 14.67
C ARG A 201 4.14 -9.93 15.37
N LYS A 202 4.06 -9.93 16.69
CA LYS A 202 3.90 -8.69 17.46
C LYS A 202 5.04 -7.72 17.17
N GLY A 203 4.72 -6.45 16.91
CA GLY A 203 5.65 -5.43 16.45
C GLY A 203 6.08 -5.57 14.99
N GLY A 204 5.53 -6.56 14.25
CA GLY A 204 5.77 -6.72 12.82
C GLY A 204 5.15 -5.58 12.01
N VAL A 205 5.78 -5.25 10.88
CA VAL A 205 5.46 -4.10 10.04
C VAL A 205 4.56 -4.51 8.87
N TYR A 206 3.48 -3.76 8.65
CA TYR A 206 2.76 -3.76 7.38
C TYR A 206 3.06 -2.45 6.65
N GLY A 207 3.88 -2.52 5.60
CA GLY A 207 4.33 -1.37 4.81
C GLY A 207 3.54 -1.24 3.52
N ILE A 208 2.91 -0.07 3.31
CA ILE A 208 2.10 0.19 2.11
C ILE A 208 2.62 1.44 1.41
N VAL A 209 2.84 1.31 0.10
CA VAL A 209 3.09 2.44 -0.81
C VAL A 209 2.04 2.39 -1.90
N ASP A 210 1.30 3.48 -2.12
CA ASP A 210 0.36 3.50 -3.23
C ASP A 210 0.12 4.89 -3.83
N HIS A 211 -0.48 4.93 -5.02
CA HIS A 211 -0.83 6.13 -5.75
C HIS A 211 -1.98 6.88 -5.07
N SER A 212 -1.71 8.13 -4.66
CA SER A 212 -2.71 8.96 -4.00
C SER A 212 -3.87 9.32 -4.94
N GLY A 213 -5.08 8.98 -4.54
CA GLY A 213 -6.31 9.52 -5.11
C GLY A 213 -6.61 10.94 -4.63
N ARG A 214 -7.55 11.61 -5.27
CA ARG A 214 -8.02 12.93 -4.84
C ARG A 214 -8.87 12.80 -3.58
N PRO A 215 -8.83 13.80 -2.68
CA PRO A 215 -9.68 13.78 -1.48
C PRO A 215 -11.18 13.66 -1.85
N GLY A 216 -11.90 12.79 -1.15
CA GLY A 216 -13.32 12.52 -1.35
C GLY A 216 -13.66 11.57 -2.49
N THR A 217 -12.67 11.03 -3.22
CA THR A 217 -12.92 10.05 -4.29
C THR A 217 -13.00 8.61 -3.78
N GLY A 218 -12.50 8.35 -2.58
CA GLY A 218 -12.52 7.00 -2.00
C GLY A 218 -11.83 5.98 -2.91
N THR A 219 -12.60 5.01 -3.39
CA THR A 219 -12.14 3.95 -4.32
C THR A 219 -12.57 4.16 -5.77
N THR A 220 -13.33 5.22 -6.08
CA THR A 220 -13.98 5.39 -7.40
C THR A 220 -13.01 5.55 -8.56
N GLU A 221 -11.77 5.96 -8.28
CA GLU A 221 -10.72 6.19 -9.28
C GLU A 221 -9.76 5.00 -9.44
N ALA A 222 -9.94 3.92 -8.67
CA ALA A 222 -9.04 2.77 -8.68
C ALA A 222 -8.91 2.12 -10.08
N LEU A 223 -10.02 1.82 -10.73
CA LEU A 223 -10.01 1.23 -12.08
C LEU A 223 -9.59 2.24 -13.17
N THR A 224 -10.00 3.49 -13.05
CA THR A 224 -9.84 4.49 -14.13
C THR A 224 -8.52 5.20 -14.11
N LEU A 225 -8.04 5.58 -12.91
CA LEU A 225 -6.81 6.34 -12.72
C LEU A 225 -5.69 5.55 -12.01
N HIS A 226 -5.94 4.32 -11.57
CA HIS A 226 -5.03 3.53 -10.73
C HIS A 226 -4.57 4.36 -9.51
N ARG A 227 -5.57 4.84 -8.75
CA ARG A 227 -5.37 5.67 -7.56
C ARG A 227 -6.41 5.32 -6.51
N ILE A 228 -6.02 5.42 -5.25
CA ILE A 228 -6.91 5.23 -4.10
C ILE A 228 -6.72 6.38 -3.11
N GLU A 229 -7.81 6.84 -2.51
CA GLU A 229 -7.69 7.83 -1.45
C GLU A 229 -6.99 7.22 -0.24
N GLU A 230 -5.93 7.88 0.24
CA GLU A 230 -5.11 7.42 1.37
C GLU A 230 -5.94 7.09 2.61
N LYS A 231 -6.99 7.89 2.85
CA LYS A 231 -7.91 7.68 3.97
C LYS A 231 -8.58 6.32 3.96
N VAL A 232 -8.93 5.77 2.79
CA VAL A 232 -9.52 4.44 2.65
C VAL A 232 -8.56 3.37 3.18
N VAL A 233 -7.30 3.45 2.77
CA VAL A 233 -6.26 2.50 3.22
C VAL A 233 -6.03 2.61 4.72
N LEU A 234 -5.96 3.84 5.24
CA LEU A 234 -5.82 4.09 6.68
C LEU A 234 -6.96 3.45 7.49
N ASP A 235 -8.20 3.65 7.04
CA ASP A 235 -9.38 3.16 7.76
C ASP A 235 -9.47 1.62 7.69
N GLU A 236 -9.26 1.01 6.52
CA GLU A 236 -9.36 -0.43 6.33
C GLU A 236 -8.26 -1.19 7.08
N VAL A 237 -7.02 -0.71 7.07
CA VAL A 237 -5.91 -1.36 7.76
C VAL A 237 -6.04 -1.20 9.28
N LYS A 238 -6.45 -0.04 9.77
CA LYS A 238 -6.76 0.17 11.20
C LYS A 238 -7.91 -0.73 11.66
N ALA A 239 -8.95 -0.92 10.84
CA ALA A 239 -10.07 -1.80 11.16
C ALA A 239 -9.63 -3.26 11.33
N ALA A 240 -8.54 -3.69 10.69
CA ALA A 240 -7.95 -5.02 10.88
C ALA A 240 -7.10 -5.14 12.17
N GLY A 241 -6.96 -4.07 12.96
CA GLY A 241 -6.27 -4.07 14.25
C GLY A 241 -4.85 -3.47 14.22
N PHE A 242 -4.40 -2.98 13.09
CA PHE A 242 -3.10 -2.33 12.99
C PHE A 242 -3.10 -0.91 13.56
N VAL A 243 -1.93 -0.46 14.02
CA VAL A 243 -1.68 0.92 14.43
C VAL A 243 -0.77 1.59 13.41
N LEU A 244 -1.15 2.79 12.93
CA LEU A 244 -0.25 3.59 12.11
C LEU A 244 0.90 4.10 12.99
N ALA A 245 2.11 3.62 12.73
CA ALA A 245 3.31 4.01 13.47
C ALA A 245 3.98 5.24 12.84
N ALA A 246 4.04 5.27 11.49
CA ALA A 246 4.64 6.39 10.78
C ALA A 246 4.08 6.52 9.37
N ASP A 247 4.19 7.71 8.79
CA ASP A 247 4.10 7.97 7.36
C ASP A 247 5.35 8.73 6.88
N ALA A 248 5.65 8.67 5.57
CA ALA A 248 6.80 9.34 5.00
C ALA A 248 6.46 10.13 3.74
N ALA A 249 7.19 11.24 3.54
CA ALA A 249 6.93 12.19 2.47
C ALA A 249 7.84 12.03 1.24
N PHE A 250 8.79 11.12 1.23
CA PHE A 250 9.80 11.01 0.16
C PHE A 250 9.23 10.63 -1.22
N LEU A 251 7.99 10.14 -1.30
CA LEU A 251 7.26 9.87 -2.54
C LEU A 251 6.09 10.84 -2.78
N ARG A 252 5.95 11.89 -1.95
CA ARG A 252 4.95 12.92 -2.20
C ARG A 252 5.35 13.80 -3.36
N ASN A 253 4.40 14.10 -4.22
CA ASN A 253 4.56 15.05 -5.31
C ASN A 253 3.40 16.05 -5.33
N PRO A 254 3.55 17.22 -4.69
CA PRO A 254 2.48 18.23 -4.64
C PRO A 254 2.13 18.82 -6.03
N SER A 255 2.98 18.61 -7.05
CA SER A 255 2.70 19.04 -8.42
C SER A 255 1.81 18.06 -9.20
N ASP A 256 1.53 16.87 -8.64
CA ASP A 256 0.64 15.90 -9.29
C ASP A 256 -0.82 16.25 -9.01
N ALA A 257 -1.55 16.68 -10.04
CA ALA A 257 -2.98 16.99 -9.95
C ALA A 257 -3.86 15.74 -9.70
N ARG A 258 -3.28 14.53 -9.76
CA ARG A 258 -3.93 13.23 -9.55
C ARG A 258 -5.11 12.97 -10.49
N ASP A 259 -5.06 13.53 -11.70
CA ASP A 259 -6.12 13.50 -12.73
C ASP A 259 -5.77 12.61 -13.94
N TRP A 260 -4.63 11.92 -13.89
CA TRP A 260 -4.15 11.04 -14.96
C TRP A 260 -3.93 9.61 -14.43
N ASN A 261 -4.00 8.63 -15.34
CA ASN A 261 -3.87 7.21 -15.02
C ASN A 261 -2.42 6.84 -14.70
N ALA A 262 -2.18 6.40 -13.46
CA ALA A 262 -0.85 6.11 -12.93
C ALA A 262 -0.30 4.71 -13.29
N SER A 263 -1.11 3.86 -13.98
CA SER A 263 -0.65 2.51 -14.35
C SER A 263 0.59 2.55 -15.26
N PRO A 264 1.45 1.54 -15.19
CA PRO A 264 2.66 1.48 -16.00
C PRO A 264 2.43 1.59 -17.51
N SER A 265 1.28 1.13 -18.01
CA SER A 265 0.92 1.13 -19.42
C SER A 265 0.31 2.44 -19.92
N LYS A 266 -0.19 3.30 -19.02
CA LYS A 266 -0.91 4.53 -19.37
C LYS A 266 -0.17 5.80 -18.96
N ALA A 267 0.70 5.71 -17.98
CA ALA A 267 1.40 6.87 -17.42
C ALA A 267 2.35 7.57 -18.41
N GLY A 268 2.86 6.85 -19.43
CA GLY A 268 3.79 7.43 -20.39
C GLY A 268 5.00 8.10 -19.73
N GLU A 269 5.31 9.33 -20.11
CA GLU A 269 6.42 10.13 -19.57
C GLU A 269 6.21 10.51 -18.08
N LYS A 270 4.96 10.48 -17.58
CA LYS A 270 4.66 10.74 -16.17
C LYS A 270 4.93 9.53 -15.27
N ARG A 271 5.37 8.39 -15.82
CA ARG A 271 5.66 7.20 -15.02
C ARG A 271 6.68 7.50 -13.93
N GLY A 272 6.35 7.15 -12.70
CA GLY A 272 7.23 7.39 -11.53
C GLY A 272 7.07 8.77 -10.89
N THR A 273 6.24 9.68 -11.44
CA THR A 273 6.05 11.03 -10.91
C THR A 273 4.71 11.25 -10.19
N SER A 274 3.87 10.23 -10.09
CA SER A 274 2.63 10.32 -9.32
C SER A 274 2.88 10.66 -7.85
N ASP A 275 2.00 11.43 -7.24
CA ASP A 275 1.95 11.56 -5.79
C ASP A 275 1.60 10.21 -5.17
N ARG A 276 2.34 9.81 -4.14
CA ARG A 276 2.16 8.54 -3.44
C ARG A 276 2.28 8.73 -1.94
N PHE A 277 1.43 8.01 -1.22
CA PHE A 277 1.58 7.87 0.22
C PHE A 277 2.47 6.67 0.56
N VAL A 278 3.16 6.78 1.68
CA VAL A 278 4.00 5.72 2.25
C VAL A 278 3.60 5.56 3.71
N LEU A 279 3.00 4.42 4.05
CA LEU A 279 2.40 4.17 5.36
C LEU A 279 3.08 2.97 6.02
N LYS A 280 3.50 3.14 7.28
CA LYS A 280 4.07 2.10 8.12
C LYS A 280 3.13 1.79 9.26
N PHE A 281 2.44 0.67 9.15
CA PHE A 281 1.63 0.14 10.25
C PHE A 281 2.42 -0.90 11.04
N VAL A 282 2.02 -1.09 12.29
CA VAL A 282 2.57 -2.14 13.15
C VAL A 282 1.43 -2.96 13.78
N LYS A 283 1.69 -4.25 14.00
CA LYS A 283 0.83 -5.12 14.81
C LYS A 283 1.16 -4.88 16.28
N PRO A 284 0.23 -4.39 17.11
CA PRO A 284 0.48 -4.03 18.52
C PRO A 284 0.79 -5.22 19.43
#